data_cd6830f56d8dfa36aa036c237df08d25
#
_entry.id   cd6830f56d8dfa36aa036c237df08d25
#
_cell.length_a   1.000
_cell.length_b   1.000
_cell.length_c   1.000
_cell.angle_alpha   90.00
_cell.angle_beta   90.00
_cell.angle_gamma   90.00
#
_symmetry.space_group_name_H-M   'P 1'
#
loop_
_entity.id
_entity.type
_entity.pdbx_description
1 polymer ?
#
loop_
_entity_poly.entity_id
_entity_poly.type
_entity_poly.pdbx_seq_one_letter_code
_entity_poly.pdbx_strand_id
1 'polypeptide(L)'
;MSEAAPWILEIRRRLDREWVVPDVVREIAEGTPDARPAAVLVPLYVRDRELWTLLTKRSETVESHRGQIAFPGGREALDDASPWETAIRETEEEIGVPRKAILRIGELPGVTTFT
;
A
#
# COMPACT_ATOMS: atom_id res chain seq x y z
N MET A 1 -9.41 -23.99 2.07
CA MET A 1 -8.98 -22.81 1.32
C MET A 1 -9.01 -23.12 -0.16
N SER A 2 -9.58 -22.26 -0.94
CA SER A 2 -9.61 -22.45 -2.38
C SER A 2 -8.21 -22.33 -2.98
N GLU A 3 -8.00 -22.93 -4.12
CA GLU A 3 -6.76 -22.78 -4.85
C GLU A 3 -6.53 -21.32 -5.22
N ALA A 4 -5.27 -20.92 -5.29
CA ALA A 4 -4.92 -19.58 -5.72
C ALA A 4 -5.41 -19.38 -7.16
N ALA A 5 -6.13 -18.30 -7.40
CA ALA A 5 -6.58 -17.97 -8.75
C ALA A 5 -5.35 -17.75 -9.66
N PRO A 6 -5.44 -18.14 -10.95
CA PRO A 6 -4.31 -17.96 -11.87
C PRO A 6 -3.78 -16.53 -11.93
N TRP A 7 -4.63 -15.53 -11.78
CA TRP A 7 -4.19 -14.14 -11.80
C TRP A 7 -3.28 -13.79 -10.60
N ILE A 8 -3.47 -14.43 -9.44
CA ILE A 8 -2.61 -14.22 -8.28
C ILE A 8 -1.18 -14.67 -8.61
N LEU A 9 -1.05 -15.83 -9.21
CA LEU A 9 0.26 -16.37 -9.59
C LEU A 9 0.93 -15.48 -10.65
N GLU A 10 0.17 -15.00 -11.61
CA GLU A 10 0.70 -14.13 -12.67
C GLU A 10 1.16 -12.79 -12.10
N ILE A 11 0.39 -12.16 -11.22
CA ILE A 11 0.79 -10.91 -10.59
C ILE A 11 2.04 -11.13 -9.74
N ARG A 12 2.06 -12.19 -8.94
CA ARG A 12 3.22 -12.51 -8.11
C ARG A 12 4.48 -12.68 -8.95
N ARG A 13 4.38 -13.38 -10.07
CA ARG A 13 5.49 -13.59 -10.98
C ARG A 13 6.02 -12.27 -11.53
N ARG A 14 5.13 -11.36 -11.91
CA ARG A 14 5.52 -10.05 -12.45
C ARG A 14 6.11 -9.12 -11.41
N LEU A 15 5.72 -9.28 -10.15
CA LEU A 15 6.26 -8.48 -9.05
C LEU A 15 7.56 -9.04 -8.47
N ASP A 16 7.85 -10.33 -8.73
CA ASP A 16 9.05 -10.99 -8.24
C ASP A 16 10.27 -10.58 -9.07
N ARG A 17 10.75 -9.36 -8.83
CA ARG A 17 11.89 -8.76 -9.53
C ARG A 17 12.47 -7.64 -8.68
N GLU A 18 13.72 -7.29 -8.97
CA GLU A 18 14.29 -6.08 -8.41
C GLU A 18 13.77 -4.88 -9.18
N TRP A 19 13.31 -3.89 -8.45
CA TRP A 19 12.81 -2.66 -9.04
C TRP A 19 13.91 -1.61 -9.04
N VAL A 20 14.10 -0.97 -10.19
CA VAL A 20 15.03 0.15 -10.30
C VAL A 20 14.26 1.42 -10.03
N VAL A 21 14.66 2.12 -8.97
CA VAL A 21 14.07 3.42 -8.65
C VAL A 21 14.74 4.47 -9.55
N PRO A 22 13.96 5.22 -10.33
CA PRO A 22 14.55 6.28 -11.16
C PRO A 22 15.36 7.27 -10.32
N ASP A 23 16.49 7.73 -10.86
CA ASP A 23 17.37 8.67 -10.14
C ASP A 23 16.65 9.93 -9.71
N VAL A 24 15.72 10.43 -10.54
CA VAL A 24 14.94 11.63 -10.18
C VAL A 24 14.12 11.42 -8.91
N VAL A 25 13.56 10.23 -8.71
CA VAL A 25 12.80 9.91 -7.48
C VAL A 25 13.72 9.92 -6.27
N ARG A 26 14.92 9.35 -6.42
CA ARG A 26 15.92 9.34 -5.36
C ARG A 26 16.38 10.74 -5.01
N GLU A 27 16.68 11.56 -6.01
CA GLU A 27 17.10 12.95 -5.83
C GLU A 27 16.04 13.78 -5.11
N ILE A 28 14.77 13.60 -5.46
CA ILE A 28 13.66 14.28 -4.80
C ILE A 28 13.59 13.87 -3.33
N ALA A 29 13.69 12.58 -3.05
CA ALA A 29 13.64 12.07 -1.69
C ALA A 29 14.80 12.63 -0.84
N GLU A 30 16.01 12.63 -1.39
CA GLU A 30 17.21 13.18 -0.71
C GLU A 30 17.10 14.68 -0.48
N GLY A 31 16.46 15.41 -1.40
CA GLY A 31 16.25 16.84 -1.30
C GLY A 31 15.07 17.24 -0.42
N THR A 32 14.37 16.29 0.18
CA THR A 32 13.18 16.55 1.00
C THR A 32 13.43 16.01 2.42
N PRO A 33 14.13 16.76 3.27
CA PRO A 33 14.52 16.26 4.59
C PRO A 33 13.33 15.96 5.52
N ASP A 34 12.17 16.53 5.24
CA ASP A 34 10.97 16.28 6.02
C ASP A 34 10.13 15.12 5.49
N ALA A 35 10.60 14.45 4.44
CA ALA A 35 9.91 13.27 3.92
C ALA A 35 9.88 12.17 4.97
N ARG A 36 8.71 11.61 5.20
CA ARG A 36 8.51 10.55 6.21
C ARG A 36 8.14 9.24 5.54
N PRO A 37 8.71 8.13 6.01
CA PRO A 37 8.33 6.82 5.52
C PRO A 37 6.85 6.56 5.74
N ALA A 38 6.21 6.04 4.71
CA ALA A 38 4.82 5.63 4.75
C ALA A 38 4.66 4.42 3.84
N ALA A 39 3.58 3.68 4.03
CA ALA A 39 3.29 2.54 3.19
C ALA A 39 1.79 2.43 2.97
N VAL A 40 1.41 1.95 1.79
CA VAL A 40 0.03 1.69 1.46
C VAL A 40 -0.13 0.25 1.01
N LEU A 41 -1.31 -0.29 1.22
CA LEU A 41 -1.70 -1.60 0.73
C LEU A 41 -2.54 -1.40 -0.51
N VAL A 42 -2.21 -2.11 -1.60
CA VAL A 42 -3.09 -2.20 -2.76
C VAL A 42 -3.87 -3.49 -2.58
N PRO A 43 -5.09 -3.44 -2.03
CA PRO A 43 -5.86 -4.66 -1.77
C PRO A 43 -6.52 -5.14 -3.05
N LEU A 44 -6.40 -6.44 -3.30
CA LEU A 44 -7.06 -7.10 -4.41
C LEU A 44 -7.93 -8.21 -3.85
N TYR A 45 -9.17 -8.28 -4.30
CA TYR A 45 -10.09 -9.33 -3.87
C TYR A 45 -11.06 -9.68 -4.98
N VAL A 46 -11.65 -10.85 -4.87
CA VAL A 46 -12.61 -11.33 -5.85
C VAL A 46 -14.01 -11.23 -5.27
N ARG A 47 -14.90 -10.63 -6.03
CA ARG A 47 -16.32 -10.54 -5.70
C ARG A 47 -17.12 -10.75 -6.98
N ASP A 48 -18.09 -11.65 -6.93
CA ASP A 48 -18.94 -11.97 -8.08
C ASP A 48 -18.11 -12.31 -9.33
N ARG A 49 -17.04 -13.09 -9.16
CA ARG A 49 -16.10 -13.51 -10.21
C ARG A 49 -15.31 -12.37 -10.86
N GLU A 50 -15.34 -11.20 -10.28
CA GLU A 50 -14.59 -10.05 -10.76
C GLU A 50 -13.49 -9.68 -9.78
N LEU A 51 -12.42 -9.11 -10.30
CA LEU A 51 -11.33 -8.61 -9.48
C LEU A 51 -11.63 -7.16 -9.07
N TRP A 52 -11.57 -6.93 -7.79
CA TRP A 52 -11.84 -5.63 -7.18
C TRP A 52 -10.64 -5.12 -6.43
N THR A 53 -10.55 -3.81 -6.31
CA THR A 53 -9.66 -3.16 -5.35
C THR A 53 -10.49 -2.21 -4.50
N LEU A 54 -9.87 -1.69 -3.44
CA LEU A 54 -10.55 -0.82 -2.49
C LEU A 54 -9.74 0.45 -2.31
N LEU A 55 -10.42 1.57 -2.32
CA LEU A 55 -9.84 2.87 -2.03
C LEU A 55 -10.59 3.48 -0.84
N THR A 56 -9.87 4.23 -0.04
CA THR A 56 -10.47 4.96 1.07
C THR A 56 -10.60 6.43 0.70
N LYS A 57 -11.62 7.07 1.23
CA LYS A 57 -11.81 8.51 1.07
C LYS A 57 -11.59 9.17 2.44
N ARG A 58 -10.66 10.10 2.50
CA ARG A 58 -10.39 10.82 3.74
C ARG A 58 -11.59 11.65 4.13
N SER A 59 -11.89 11.69 5.43
CA SER A 59 -13.05 12.40 5.94
C SER A 59 -13.00 13.90 5.60
N GLU A 60 -14.14 14.46 5.23
CA GLU A 60 -14.27 15.89 4.98
C GLU A 60 -14.00 16.76 6.23
N THR A 61 -14.04 16.15 7.42
CA THR A 61 -13.78 16.86 8.68
C THR A 61 -12.32 16.89 9.09
N VAL A 62 -11.45 16.13 8.40
CA VAL A 62 -10.01 16.12 8.67
C VAL A 62 -9.36 17.33 7.99
N GLU A 63 -8.56 18.10 8.72
CA GLU A 63 -7.94 19.31 8.20
C GLU A 63 -6.97 19.03 7.05
N SER A 64 -6.19 17.94 7.16
CA SER A 64 -5.18 17.56 6.18
C SER A 64 -5.74 16.55 5.20
N HIS A 65 -5.53 16.77 3.89
CA HIS A 65 -5.93 15.84 2.81
C HIS A 65 -7.41 15.48 2.81
N ARG A 66 -8.23 16.40 3.23
CA ARG A 66 -9.68 16.23 3.30
C ARG A 66 -10.27 15.86 1.93
N GLY A 67 -11.11 14.82 1.91
CA GLY A 67 -11.74 14.35 0.68
C GLY A 67 -10.83 13.58 -0.26
N GLN A 68 -9.55 13.44 0.05
CA GLN A 68 -8.60 12.74 -0.79
C GLN A 68 -8.89 11.24 -0.81
N ILE A 69 -8.80 10.66 -2.01
CA ILE A 69 -8.99 9.23 -2.24
C ILE A 69 -7.62 8.57 -2.33
N ALA A 70 -7.42 7.48 -1.62
CA ALA A 70 -6.14 6.78 -1.59
C ALA A 70 -6.33 5.32 -1.22
N PHE A 71 -5.32 4.50 -1.48
CA PHE A 71 -5.25 3.15 -0.93
C PHE A 71 -5.08 3.22 0.58
N PRO A 72 -5.57 2.21 1.34
CA PRO A 72 -5.37 2.20 2.77
C PRO A 72 -3.88 2.15 3.13
N GLY A 73 -3.49 2.91 4.11
CA GLY A 73 -2.11 2.99 4.54
C GLY A 73 -1.85 4.21 5.40
N GLY A 74 -0.59 4.46 5.70
CA GLY A 74 -0.21 5.59 6.54
C GLY A 74 1.26 5.60 6.86
N ARG A 75 1.61 6.41 7.84
CA ARG A 75 2.99 6.63 8.24
C ARG A 75 3.54 5.47 9.05
N GLU A 76 4.82 5.17 8.85
CA GLU A 76 5.54 4.20 9.63
C GLU A 76 5.58 4.61 11.10
N ALA A 77 5.31 3.65 11.99
CA ALA A 77 5.50 3.80 13.42
C ALA A 77 6.87 3.23 13.82
N LEU A 78 7.38 3.67 14.97
CA LEU A 78 8.71 3.26 15.42
C LEU A 78 8.87 1.74 15.58
N ASP A 79 7.80 1.05 15.93
CA ASP A 79 7.82 -0.39 16.15
C ASP A 79 7.36 -1.20 14.94
N ASP A 80 7.12 -0.56 13.80
CA ASP A 80 6.81 -1.27 12.56
C ASP A 80 8.11 -1.91 12.01
N ALA A 81 8.11 -3.22 11.81
CA ALA A 81 9.29 -3.95 11.38
C ALA A 81 9.67 -3.71 9.92
N SER A 82 8.71 -3.27 9.10
CA SER A 82 8.90 -3.10 7.65
C SER A 82 7.75 -2.27 7.07
N PRO A 83 7.89 -1.80 5.82
CA PRO A 83 6.76 -1.15 5.14
C PRO A 83 5.52 -2.04 5.03
N TRP A 84 5.71 -3.35 4.87
CA TRP A 84 4.60 -4.30 4.88
C TRP A 84 3.83 -4.25 6.20
N GLU A 85 4.55 -4.22 7.32
CA GLU A 85 3.93 -4.15 8.65
C GLU A 85 3.16 -2.83 8.84
N THR A 86 3.71 -1.73 8.34
CA THR A 86 3.03 -0.43 8.36
C THR A 86 1.71 -0.49 7.57
N ALA A 87 1.77 -1.01 6.35
CA ALA A 87 0.59 -1.09 5.49
C ALA A 87 -0.52 -1.95 6.10
N ILE A 88 -0.15 -3.09 6.68
CA ILE A 88 -1.11 -4.00 7.32
C ILE A 88 -1.73 -3.35 8.54
N ARG A 89 -0.92 -2.75 9.41
CA ARG A 89 -1.40 -2.11 10.63
C ARG A 89 -2.38 -0.99 10.32
N GLU A 90 -2.00 -0.11 9.40
CA GLU A 90 -2.86 1.01 9.01
C GLU A 90 -4.16 0.53 8.35
N THR A 91 -4.08 -0.52 7.53
CA THR A 91 -5.26 -1.07 6.89
C THR A 91 -6.25 -1.62 7.94
N GLU A 92 -5.75 -2.32 8.93
CA GLU A 92 -6.61 -2.79 10.02
C GLU A 92 -7.24 -1.64 10.79
N GLU A 93 -6.47 -0.60 11.09
CA GLU A 93 -6.97 0.58 11.79
C GLU A 93 -8.03 1.34 11.00
N GLU A 94 -7.82 1.51 9.69
CA GLU A 94 -8.72 2.30 8.83
C GLU A 94 -9.99 1.57 8.43
N ILE A 95 -9.89 0.30 8.07
CA ILE A 95 -11.02 -0.43 7.46
C ILE A 95 -11.32 -1.75 8.14
N GLY A 96 -10.62 -2.08 9.22
CA GLY A 96 -10.93 -3.26 10.01
C GLY A 96 -10.58 -4.60 9.38
N VAL A 97 -9.75 -4.63 8.34
CA VAL A 97 -9.33 -5.88 7.73
C VAL A 97 -8.15 -6.44 8.54
N PRO A 98 -8.32 -7.61 9.18
CA PRO A 98 -7.26 -8.16 10.02
C PRO A 98 -6.12 -8.76 9.19
N ARG A 99 -4.93 -8.74 9.79
CA ARG A 99 -3.72 -9.31 9.19
C ARG A 99 -3.94 -10.69 8.59
N LYS A 100 -4.64 -11.56 9.30
CA LYS A 100 -4.83 -12.96 8.88
C LYS A 100 -5.67 -13.10 7.60
N ALA A 101 -6.39 -12.05 7.22
CA ALA A 101 -7.19 -12.04 5.99
C ALA A 101 -6.38 -11.58 4.77
N ILE A 102 -5.12 -11.17 4.97
CA ILE A 102 -4.29 -10.59 3.91
C ILE A 102 -3.20 -11.56 3.50
N LEU A 103 -3.18 -11.91 2.21
CA LEU A 103 -2.12 -12.70 1.60
C LEU A 103 -1.18 -11.76 0.85
N ARG A 104 0.09 -11.78 1.22
CA ARG A 104 1.10 -10.96 0.55
C ARG A 104 1.40 -11.51 -0.84
N ILE A 105 1.26 -10.68 -1.88
CA ILE A 105 1.58 -11.06 -3.25
C ILE A 105 2.93 -10.50 -3.68
N GLY A 106 3.24 -9.27 -3.30
CA GLY A 106 4.51 -8.63 -3.67
C GLY A 106 4.52 -7.16 -3.32
N GLU A 107 5.53 -6.47 -3.79
CA GLU A 107 5.70 -5.03 -3.56
C GLU A 107 5.96 -4.30 -4.87
N LEU A 108 5.49 -3.08 -4.93
CA LEU A 108 5.81 -2.13 -5.99
C LEU A 108 6.92 -1.20 -5.51
N PRO A 109 7.67 -0.56 -6.42
CA PRO A 109 8.71 0.37 -6.01
C PRO A 109 8.14 1.58 -5.29
N GLY A 110 8.92 2.12 -4.35
CA GLY A 110 8.54 3.30 -3.62
C GLY A 110 8.60 4.57 -4.48
N VAL A 111 7.80 5.55 -4.10
CA VAL A 111 7.78 6.86 -4.76
C VAL A 111 7.69 7.94 -3.68
N THR A 112 8.13 9.14 -4.02
CA THR A 112 7.99 10.31 -3.15
C THR A 112 6.74 11.07 -3.58
N THR A 113 5.93 11.47 -2.61
CA THR A 113 4.73 12.25 -2.88
C THR A 113 4.82 13.61 -2.19
N PHE A 114 4.12 14.58 -2.77
CA PHE A 114 3.98 15.92 -2.21
C PHE A 114 2.50 16.15 -1.90
N THR A 115 2.18 16.14 -0.63
CA THR A 115 0.80 16.35 -0.21
C THR A 115 0.72 17.22 1.04
#